data_9b498311e0eb0890d188e6b4b37dd9f5
#
_entry.id   9b498311e0eb0890d188e6b4b37dd9f5
#
_cell.length_a   1.000
_cell.length_b   1.000
_cell.length_c   1.000
_cell.angle_alpha   90.00
_cell.angle_beta   90.00
_cell.angle_gamma   90.00
#
_symmetry.space_group_name_H-M   'P 1'
#
loop_
_entity.id
_entity.type
_entity.pdbx_description
1 polymer ?
#
loop_
_entity_poly.entity_id
_entity_poly.type
_entity_poly.pdbx_seq_one_letter_code
_entity_poly.pdbx_strand_id
1 'polypeptide(L)'
;MNMNTTSVHLYSLTFRERRTFVFATLFIIGNIVLPQVCHLVPNGGLTLLPIYFFTLIGAYKYGWQVGLLTAIASPLVNHALFGMPPVAVLPALLIKSTLLALSAAYVARRFQSVSLPLLLAVVLLYQVIGSCAEWLMTGSLLKGFQDFRMGIPGMLLQIVGGYLFIKHVLKK
;
A
#
# COMPACT_ATOMS: atom_id res chain seq x y z
N MET A 1 14.65 -6.60 -24.87
CA MET A 1 14.88 -6.02 -23.53
C MET A 1 14.31 -7.01 -22.52
N ASN A 2 15.19 -7.90 -21.99
CA ASN A 2 14.77 -8.93 -21.03
C ASN A 2 14.40 -8.25 -19.70
N MET A 3 13.11 -7.95 -19.52
CA MET A 3 12.60 -7.58 -18.22
C MET A 3 12.74 -8.80 -17.32
N ASN A 4 13.57 -8.72 -16.29
CA ASN A 4 13.72 -9.76 -15.26
C ASN A 4 12.38 -9.95 -14.51
N THR A 5 11.44 -10.62 -15.17
CA THR A 5 10.18 -11.04 -14.55
C THR A 5 10.49 -12.28 -13.73
N THR A 6 10.44 -12.13 -12.42
CA THR A 6 10.56 -13.28 -11.53
C THR A 6 9.16 -13.88 -11.35
N SER A 7 8.98 -15.13 -11.75
CA SER A 7 7.78 -15.89 -11.42
C SER A 7 7.76 -16.14 -9.92
N VAL A 8 6.87 -15.46 -9.22
CA VAL A 8 6.61 -15.65 -7.80
C VAL A 8 5.24 -16.30 -7.68
N HIS A 9 5.10 -17.30 -6.82
CA HIS A 9 3.80 -17.91 -6.57
C HIS A 9 2.86 -16.87 -5.95
N LEU A 10 1.86 -16.42 -6.72
CA LEU A 10 0.85 -15.47 -6.28
C LEU A 10 -0.40 -16.24 -5.85
N TYR A 11 -0.95 -15.86 -4.69
CA TYR A 11 -2.15 -16.46 -4.13
C TYR A 11 -3.37 -15.60 -4.45
N SER A 12 -4.53 -16.22 -4.49
CA SER A 12 -5.82 -15.52 -4.56
C SER A 12 -6.70 -16.08 -3.44
N LEU A 13 -6.36 -15.69 -2.21
CA LEU A 13 -7.06 -16.14 -1.01
C LEU A 13 -8.46 -15.52 -0.96
N THR A 14 -9.42 -16.29 -0.48
CA THR A 14 -10.82 -15.86 -0.36
C THR A 14 -11.19 -15.56 1.10
N PHE A 15 -12.27 -14.81 1.34
CA PHE A 15 -12.77 -14.56 2.71
C PHE A 15 -13.21 -15.82 3.47
N ARG A 16 -13.36 -16.95 2.77
CA ARG A 16 -13.68 -18.24 3.41
C ARG A 16 -12.47 -18.93 4.03
N GLU A 17 -11.28 -18.51 3.67
CA GLU A 17 -10.03 -19.13 4.11
C GLU A 17 -9.50 -18.45 5.37
N ARG A 18 -9.19 -19.22 6.41
CA ARG A 18 -8.55 -18.69 7.64
C ARG A 18 -7.22 -17.99 7.34
N ARG A 19 -6.49 -18.44 6.32
CA ARG A 19 -5.22 -17.84 5.89
C ARG A 19 -5.36 -16.38 5.49
N THR A 20 -6.50 -15.97 4.92
CA THR A 20 -6.79 -14.57 4.56
C THR A 20 -6.70 -13.67 5.77
N PHE A 21 -7.33 -14.05 6.86
CA PHE A 21 -7.34 -13.26 8.09
C PHE A 21 -5.97 -13.27 8.79
N VAL A 22 -5.26 -14.40 8.78
CA VAL A 22 -3.91 -14.49 9.36
C VAL A 22 -2.95 -13.55 8.63
N PHE A 23 -2.90 -13.60 7.29
CA PHE A 23 -2.03 -12.71 6.51
C PHE A 23 -2.46 -11.25 6.62
N ALA A 24 -3.77 -10.95 6.57
CA ALA A 24 -4.25 -9.60 6.78
C ALA A 24 -3.82 -9.05 8.15
N THR A 25 -3.97 -9.82 9.22
CA THR A 25 -3.53 -9.42 10.57
C THR A 25 -2.04 -9.15 10.62
N LEU A 26 -1.20 -10.02 10.03
CA LEU A 26 0.25 -9.80 9.97
C LEU A 26 0.61 -8.48 9.26
N PHE A 27 -0.05 -8.19 8.13
CA PHE A 27 0.19 -6.96 7.38
C PHE A 27 -0.39 -5.72 8.07
N ILE A 28 -1.52 -5.86 8.79
CA ILE A 28 -2.05 -4.80 9.65
C ILE A 28 -1.05 -4.47 10.75
N ILE A 29 -0.50 -5.46 11.45
CA ILE A 29 0.54 -5.25 12.47
C ILE A 29 1.76 -4.56 11.84
N GLY A 30 2.22 -4.99 10.66
CA GLY A 30 3.29 -4.34 9.93
C GLY A 30 2.99 -2.86 9.62
N ASN A 31 1.76 -2.56 9.17
CA ASN A 31 1.30 -1.20 8.90
C ASN A 31 0.99 -0.38 10.18
N ILE A 32 0.98 -0.99 11.34
CA ILE A 32 0.94 -0.30 12.63
C ILE A 32 2.36 0.04 13.08
N VAL A 33 3.26 -0.93 13.05
CA VAL A 33 4.64 -0.78 13.54
C VAL A 33 5.47 0.15 12.63
N LEU A 34 5.38 -0.03 11.32
CA LEU A 34 6.21 0.74 10.37
C LEU A 34 6.00 2.25 10.44
N PRO A 35 4.77 2.79 10.52
CA PRO A 35 4.55 4.22 10.73
C PRO A 35 5.16 4.74 12.03
N GLN A 36 5.11 3.97 13.13
CA GLN A 36 5.70 4.39 14.41
C GLN A 36 7.23 4.55 14.27
N VAL A 37 7.88 3.63 13.59
CA VAL A 37 9.32 3.73 13.29
C VAL A 37 9.61 4.93 12.39
N CYS A 38 8.80 5.16 11.35
CA CYS A 38 8.99 6.29 10.45
C CYS A 38 8.77 7.65 11.15
N HIS A 39 7.91 7.72 12.16
CA HIS A 39 7.67 8.95 12.93
C HIS A 39 8.86 9.35 13.82
N LEU A 40 9.85 8.49 14.02
CA LEU A 40 11.11 8.87 14.68
C LEU A 40 11.93 9.87 13.83
N VAL A 41 11.62 9.97 12.54
CA VAL A 41 12.23 10.94 11.62
C VAL A 41 11.24 12.09 11.36
N PRO A 42 11.68 13.35 11.37
CA PRO A 42 10.81 14.48 11.05
C PRO A 42 10.09 14.30 9.71
N ASN A 43 8.77 14.47 9.71
CA ASN A 43 7.90 14.25 8.55
C ASN A 43 7.96 12.84 7.92
N GLY A 44 8.52 11.83 8.60
CA GLY A 44 8.70 10.48 8.07
C GLY A 44 7.41 9.80 7.62
N GLY A 45 6.29 10.10 8.26
CA GLY A 45 4.97 9.62 7.85
C GLY A 45 4.56 10.12 6.46
N LEU A 46 4.83 11.40 6.15
CA LEU A 46 4.50 12.01 4.85
C LEU A 46 5.53 11.68 3.76
N THR A 47 6.79 11.57 4.12
CA THR A 47 7.86 11.29 3.15
C THR A 47 7.96 9.82 2.79
N LEU A 48 7.79 8.91 3.75
CA LEU A 48 7.98 7.47 3.53
C LEU A 48 6.68 6.72 3.22
N LEU A 49 5.51 7.35 3.45
CA LEU A 49 4.20 6.78 3.18
C LEU A 49 4.05 5.32 3.70
N PRO A 50 4.44 5.03 4.95
CA PRO A 50 4.67 3.67 5.43
C PRO A 50 3.40 2.82 5.48
N ILE A 51 2.23 3.44 5.66
CA ILE A 51 0.95 2.74 5.80
C ILE A 51 0.51 2.02 4.51
N TYR A 52 1.08 2.40 3.37
CA TYR A 52 0.78 1.75 2.09
C TYR A 52 1.66 0.54 1.80
N PHE A 53 2.80 0.39 2.49
CA PHE A 53 3.81 -0.61 2.17
C PHE A 53 3.28 -2.04 2.28
N PHE A 54 2.77 -2.44 3.43
CA PHE A 54 2.24 -3.79 3.62
C PHE A 54 0.88 -4.00 2.97
N THR A 55 0.13 -2.94 2.70
CA THR A 55 -1.09 -3.00 1.87
C THR A 55 -0.75 -3.43 0.44
N LEU A 56 0.28 -2.82 -0.17
CA LEU A 56 0.78 -3.21 -1.48
C LEU A 56 1.19 -4.69 -1.52
N ILE A 57 2.02 -5.10 -0.55
CA ILE A 57 2.55 -6.46 -0.49
C ILE A 57 1.44 -7.48 -0.29
N GLY A 58 0.55 -7.23 0.66
CA GLY A 58 -0.58 -8.11 0.99
C GLY A 58 -1.51 -8.30 -0.21
N ALA A 59 -1.87 -7.21 -0.88
CA ALA A 59 -2.73 -7.25 -2.05
C ALA A 59 -2.06 -7.93 -3.25
N TYR A 60 -0.80 -7.64 -3.51
CA TYR A 60 -0.06 -8.18 -4.65
C TYR A 60 0.19 -9.68 -4.51
N LYS A 61 0.62 -10.13 -3.32
CA LYS A 61 1.00 -11.53 -3.08
C LYS A 61 -0.18 -12.43 -2.77
N TYR A 62 -1.17 -11.96 -2.00
CA TYR A 62 -2.23 -12.80 -1.44
C TYR A 62 -3.63 -12.47 -1.96
N GLY A 63 -3.76 -11.44 -2.79
CA GLY A 63 -5.01 -11.08 -3.44
C GLY A 63 -5.76 -9.92 -2.78
N TRP A 64 -6.82 -9.47 -3.45
CA TRP A 64 -7.55 -8.25 -3.08
C TRP A 64 -8.22 -8.32 -1.71
N GLN A 65 -8.61 -9.52 -1.25
CA GLN A 65 -9.27 -9.70 0.05
C GLN A 65 -8.31 -9.37 1.20
N VAL A 66 -7.09 -9.91 1.16
CA VAL A 66 -6.05 -9.58 2.13
C VAL A 66 -5.69 -8.10 2.03
N GLY A 67 -5.55 -7.61 0.79
CA GLY A 67 -5.25 -6.19 0.53
C GLY A 67 -6.30 -5.25 1.10
N LEU A 68 -7.60 -5.51 0.89
CA LEU A 68 -8.69 -4.66 1.39
C LEU A 68 -8.78 -4.66 2.92
N LEU A 69 -8.67 -5.84 3.55
CA LEU A 69 -8.65 -5.92 5.01
C LEU A 69 -7.51 -5.08 5.58
N THR A 70 -6.31 -5.20 4.98
CA THR A 70 -5.16 -4.40 5.39
C THR A 70 -5.37 -2.90 5.13
N ALA A 71 -5.88 -2.56 3.94
CA ALA A 71 -6.10 -1.18 3.51
C ALA A 71 -7.07 -0.39 4.39
N ILE A 72 -8.12 -1.07 4.87
CA ILE A 72 -9.16 -0.44 5.68
C ILE A 72 -8.79 -0.49 7.16
N ALA A 73 -8.40 -1.66 7.67
CA ALA A 73 -8.15 -1.84 9.09
C ALA A 73 -6.90 -1.09 9.58
N SER A 74 -5.81 -1.04 8.78
CA SER A 74 -4.57 -0.39 9.23
C SER A 74 -4.74 1.09 9.59
N PRO A 75 -5.33 1.96 8.73
CA PRO A 75 -5.54 3.36 9.08
C PRO A 75 -6.48 3.55 10.26
N LEU A 76 -7.55 2.76 10.34
CA LEU A 76 -8.53 2.84 11.42
C LEU A 76 -7.91 2.45 12.77
N VAL A 77 -7.16 1.35 12.80
CA VAL A 77 -6.48 0.88 14.03
C VAL A 77 -5.37 1.86 14.45
N ASN A 78 -4.56 2.36 13.49
CA ASN A 78 -3.56 3.40 13.80
C ASN A 78 -4.20 4.65 14.38
N HIS A 79 -5.32 5.12 13.80
CA HIS A 79 -6.05 6.25 14.33
C HIS A 79 -6.57 5.98 15.75
N ALA A 80 -7.18 4.83 15.98
CA ALA A 80 -7.74 4.47 17.29
C ALA A 80 -6.68 4.32 18.38
N LEU A 81 -5.49 3.78 18.06
CA LEU A 81 -4.43 3.54 19.04
C LEU A 81 -3.53 4.75 19.28
N PHE A 82 -3.25 5.54 18.25
CA PHE A 82 -2.24 6.60 18.29
C PHE A 82 -2.77 7.99 17.91
N GLY A 83 -4.05 8.11 17.56
CA GLY A 83 -4.62 9.37 17.05
C GLY A 83 -4.08 9.77 15.66
N MET A 84 -3.35 8.90 14.98
CA MET A 84 -2.70 9.15 13.70
C MET A 84 -3.14 8.10 12.66
N PRO A 85 -3.51 8.47 11.44
CA PRO A 85 -3.64 9.83 10.90
C PRO A 85 -4.79 10.62 11.53
N PRO A 86 -4.74 11.97 11.47
CA PRO A 86 -5.85 12.81 11.93
C PRO A 86 -7.15 12.51 11.18
N VAL A 87 -8.30 12.67 11.84
CA VAL A 87 -9.63 12.38 11.25
C VAL A 87 -9.84 13.07 9.91
N ALA A 88 -9.35 14.30 9.76
CA ALA A 88 -9.49 15.08 8.52
C ALA A 88 -8.79 14.44 7.30
N VAL A 89 -7.73 13.65 7.51
CA VAL A 89 -6.95 12.98 6.44
C VAL A 89 -7.41 11.54 6.22
N LEU A 90 -8.07 10.95 7.21
CA LEU A 90 -8.45 9.54 7.22
C LEU A 90 -9.28 9.12 5.98
N PRO A 91 -10.31 9.87 5.52
CA PRO A 91 -11.06 9.49 4.33
C PRO A 91 -10.22 9.42 3.06
N ALA A 92 -9.35 10.42 2.82
CA ALA A 92 -8.46 10.43 1.67
C ALA A 92 -7.48 9.25 1.70
N LEU A 93 -6.94 8.95 2.89
CA LEU A 93 -6.02 7.83 3.09
C LEU A 93 -6.71 6.48 2.88
N LEU A 94 -7.94 6.30 3.33
CA LEU A 94 -8.73 5.09 3.08
C LEU A 94 -9.00 4.89 1.59
N ILE A 95 -9.33 5.96 0.85
CA ILE A 95 -9.52 5.90 -0.61
C ILE A 95 -8.22 5.47 -1.28
N LYS A 96 -7.10 6.14 -0.99
CA LYS A 96 -5.78 5.80 -1.56
C LYS A 96 -5.36 4.37 -1.24
N SER A 97 -5.51 3.94 0.01
CA SER A 97 -5.15 2.60 0.45
C SER A 97 -5.99 1.52 -0.24
N THR A 98 -7.30 1.76 -0.40
CA THR A 98 -8.21 0.87 -1.12
C THR A 98 -7.87 0.78 -2.61
N LEU A 99 -7.61 1.92 -3.26
CA LEU A 99 -7.18 1.97 -4.65
C LEU A 99 -5.85 1.21 -4.86
N LEU A 100 -4.90 1.37 -3.94
CA LEU A 100 -3.65 0.62 -3.95
C LEU A 100 -3.89 -0.89 -3.86
N ALA A 101 -4.72 -1.33 -2.92
CA ALA A 101 -5.03 -2.75 -2.75
C ALA A 101 -5.68 -3.35 -4.01
N LEU A 102 -6.66 -2.66 -4.58
CA LEU A 102 -7.35 -3.14 -5.78
C LEU A 102 -6.45 -3.14 -7.02
N SER A 103 -5.69 -2.07 -7.25
CA SER A 103 -4.77 -1.97 -8.39
C SER A 103 -3.64 -3.00 -8.29
N ALA A 104 -3.06 -3.19 -7.10
CA ALA A 104 -2.02 -4.18 -6.85
C ALA A 104 -2.51 -5.61 -7.12
N ALA A 105 -3.67 -5.97 -6.60
CA ALA A 105 -4.26 -7.29 -6.81
C ALA A 105 -4.67 -7.51 -8.27
N TYR A 106 -5.19 -6.48 -8.96
CA TYR A 106 -5.54 -6.56 -10.37
C TYR A 106 -4.30 -6.83 -11.24
N VAL A 107 -3.23 -6.05 -11.04
CA VAL A 107 -1.98 -6.20 -11.79
C VAL A 107 -1.34 -7.57 -11.51
N ALA A 108 -1.29 -7.98 -10.24
CA ALA A 108 -0.78 -9.29 -9.86
C ALA A 108 -1.54 -10.44 -10.54
N ARG A 109 -2.87 -10.37 -10.55
CA ARG A 109 -3.73 -11.37 -11.20
C ARG A 109 -3.60 -11.37 -12.72
N ARG A 110 -3.43 -10.20 -13.33
CA ARG A 110 -3.34 -10.06 -14.80
C ARG A 110 -2.01 -10.53 -15.37
N PHE A 111 -0.91 -10.22 -14.68
CA PHE A 111 0.44 -10.46 -15.18
C PHE A 111 1.13 -11.67 -14.53
N GLN A 112 0.63 -12.20 -13.42
CA GLN A 112 1.15 -13.38 -12.71
C GLN A 112 2.66 -13.34 -12.45
N SER A 113 3.22 -12.14 -12.36
CA SER A 113 4.64 -11.89 -12.16
C SER A 113 4.86 -10.62 -11.35
N VAL A 114 6.02 -10.49 -10.73
CA VAL A 114 6.42 -9.25 -10.06
C VAL A 114 7.61 -8.62 -10.79
N SER A 115 7.51 -7.33 -11.07
CA SER A 115 8.59 -6.55 -11.67
C SER A 115 8.50 -5.09 -11.23
N LEU A 116 9.63 -4.38 -11.26
CA LEU A 116 9.66 -2.95 -10.92
C LEU A 116 8.69 -2.10 -11.76
N PRO A 117 8.58 -2.28 -13.10
CA PRO A 117 7.62 -1.53 -13.91
C PRO A 117 6.16 -1.79 -13.53
N LEU A 118 5.80 -3.03 -13.16
CA LEU A 118 4.44 -3.34 -12.73
C LEU A 118 4.12 -2.67 -11.38
N LEU A 119 5.05 -2.68 -10.43
CA LEU A 119 4.87 -1.99 -9.16
C LEU A 119 4.86 -0.47 -9.34
N LEU A 120 5.68 0.07 -10.23
CA LEU A 120 5.63 1.49 -10.61
C LEU A 120 4.25 1.86 -11.16
N ALA A 121 3.70 1.07 -12.08
CA ALA A 121 2.36 1.32 -12.63
C ALA A 121 1.28 1.29 -11.53
N VAL A 122 1.34 0.34 -10.60
CA VAL A 122 0.43 0.26 -9.45
C VAL A 122 0.53 1.51 -8.58
N VAL A 123 1.77 1.93 -8.23
CA VAL A 123 2.00 3.08 -7.36
C VAL A 123 1.54 4.38 -8.03
N LEU A 124 1.85 4.58 -9.30
CA LEU A 124 1.38 5.77 -10.03
C LEU A 124 -0.14 5.79 -10.16
N LEU A 125 -0.77 4.64 -10.44
CA LEU A 125 -2.21 4.55 -10.62
C LEU A 125 -2.97 5.00 -9.36
N TYR A 126 -2.63 4.41 -8.18
CA TYR A 126 -3.34 4.79 -6.97
C TYR A 126 -3.02 6.22 -6.52
N GLN A 127 -1.79 6.69 -6.75
CA GLN A 127 -1.41 8.06 -6.39
C GLN A 127 -2.13 9.10 -7.26
N VAL A 128 -2.18 8.92 -8.58
CA VAL A 128 -2.87 9.86 -9.46
C VAL A 128 -4.36 9.92 -9.11
N ILE A 129 -5.04 8.77 -9.10
CA ILE A 129 -6.49 8.72 -8.84
C ILE A 129 -6.78 9.19 -7.41
N GLY A 130 -6.00 8.73 -6.42
CA GLY A 130 -6.17 9.09 -5.03
C GLY A 130 -5.90 10.58 -4.75
N SER A 131 -4.90 11.16 -5.42
CA SER A 131 -4.63 12.60 -5.31
C SER A 131 -5.72 13.46 -5.94
N CYS A 132 -6.30 13.02 -7.06
CA CYS A 132 -7.47 13.68 -7.64
C CYS A 132 -8.68 13.61 -6.69
N ALA A 133 -8.94 12.46 -6.07
CA ALA A 133 -10.00 12.31 -5.09
C ALA A 133 -9.77 13.21 -3.86
N GLU A 134 -8.57 13.26 -3.33
CA GLU A 134 -8.21 14.13 -2.21
C GLU A 134 -8.32 15.61 -2.57
N TRP A 135 -7.91 16.00 -3.77
CA TRP A 135 -8.14 17.36 -4.27
C TRP A 135 -9.62 17.72 -4.28
N LEU A 136 -10.47 16.87 -4.83
CA LEU A 136 -11.92 17.10 -4.87
C LEU A 136 -12.53 17.22 -3.47
N MET A 137 -12.05 16.44 -2.51
CA MET A 137 -12.52 16.48 -1.11
C MET A 137 -12.04 17.72 -0.36
N THR A 138 -10.82 18.19 -0.62
CA THR A 138 -10.19 19.30 0.12
C THR A 138 -10.35 20.65 -0.55
N GLY A 139 -10.73 20.68 -1.84
CA GLY A 139 -10.77 21.90 -2.67
C GLY A 139 -9.38 22.51 -2.93
N SER A 140 -8.29 21.84 -2.54
CA SER A 140 -6.91 22.36 -2.61
C SER A 140 -5.99 21.43 -3.39
N LEU A 141 -5.51 21.90 -4.54
CA LEU A 141 -4.50 21.19 -5.35
C LEU A 141 -3.23 20.87 -4.55
N LEU A 142 -2.78 21.83 -3.72
CA LEU A 142 -1.57 21.64 -2.91
C LEU A 142 -1.70 20.51 -1.90
N LYS A 143 -2.86 20.36 -1.29
CA LYS A 143 -3.16 19.26 -0.37
C LYS A 143 -3.32 17.94 -1.13
N GLY A 144 -4.12 17.93 -2.19
CA GLY A 144 -4.38 16.72 -2.98
C GLY A 144 -3.13 16.08 -3.56
N PHE A 145 -2.15 16.90 -3.98
CA PHE A 145 -0.89 16.42 -4.55
C PHE A 145 0.31 16.45 -3.57
N GLN A 146 0.03 16.54 -2.27
CA GLN A 146 1.07 16.59 -1.24
C GLN A 146 1.96 15.32 -1.27
N ASP A 147 1.38 14.15 -1.47
CA ASP A 147 2.13 12.88 -1.53
C ASP A 147 3.08 12.83 -2.73
N PHE A 148 2.73 13.46 -3.87
CA PHE A 148 3.66 13.58 -4.99
C PHE A 148 4.81 14.53 -4.70
N ARG A 149 4.61 15.55 -3.86
CA ARG A 149 5.66 16.52 -3.53
C ARG A 149 6.61 16.00 -2.48
N MET A 150 6.08 15.35 -1.46
CA MET A 150 6.85 14.93 -0.27
C MET A 150 7.09 13.42 -0.23
N GLY A 151 6.20 12.63 -0.82
CA GLY A 151 6.16 11.17 -0.71
C GLY A 151 6.96 10.40 -1.76
N ILE A 152 7.76 11.07 -2.61
CA ILE A 152 8.62 10.40 -3.59
C ILE A 152 9.48 9.30 -2.96
N PRO A 153 10.17 9.54 -1.82
CA PRO A 153 10.95 8.48 -1.16
C PRO A 153 10.09 7.28 -0.76
N GLY A 154 8.87 7.54 -0.28
CA GLY A 154 7.91 6.47 0.07
C GLY A 154 7.41 5.70 -1.15
N MET A 155 7.15 6.37 -2.26
CA MET A 155 6.81 5.69 -3.52
C MET A 155 7.97 4.80 -4.00
N LEU A 156 9.21 5.27 -3.92
CA LEU A 156 10.39 4.46 -4.24
C LEU A 156 10.53 3.27 -3.28
N LEU A 157 10.29 3.47 -1.99
CA LEU A 157 10.27 2.40 -0.99
C LEU A 157 9.21 1.35 -1.32
N GLN A 158 8.02 1.75 -1.73
CA GLN A 158 6.95 0.85 -2.15
C GLN A 158 7.36 0.04 -3.39
N ILE A 159 7.97 0.67 -4.39
CA ILE A 159 8.35 0.02 -5.65
C ILE A 159 9.55 -0.93 -5.42
N VAL A 160 10.66 -0.40 -4.92
CA VAL A 160 11.90 -1.18 -4.77
C VAL A 160 11.82 -2.10 -3.56
N GLY A 161 11.42 -1.58 -2.41
CA GLY A 161 11.27 -2.37 -1.18
C GLY A 161 10.16 -3.41 -1.33
N GLY A 162 9.02 -3.07 -1.92
CA GLY A 162 7.95 -4.01 -2.22
C GLY A 162 8.40 -5.13 -3.17
N TYR A 163 9.12 -4.79 -4.23
CA TYR A 163 9.71 -5.79 -5.14
C TYR A 163 10.65 -6.75 -4.43
N LEU A 164 11.59 -6.21 -3.65
CA LEU A 164 12.56 -7.03 -2.91
C LEU A 164 11.87 -7.89 -1.85
N PHE A 165 10.90 -7.36 -1.14
CA PHE A 165 10.16 -8.09 -0.12
C PHE A 165 9.35 -9.24 -0.72
N ILE A 166 8.60 -8.99 -1.80
CA ILE A 166 7.83 -10.04 -2.48
C ILE A 166 8.75 -11.12 -3.07
N LYS A 167 9.87 -10.71 -3.68
CA LYS A 167 10.80 -11.62 -4.36
C LYS A 167 11.63 -12.47 -3.39
N HIS A 168 12.09 -11.90 -2.28
CA HIS A 168 13.06 -12.57 -1.40
C HIS A 168 12.45 -13.08 -0.11
N VAL A 169 11.53 -12.34 0.52
CA VAL A 169 10.93 -12.71 1.79
C VAL A 169 9.72 -13.64 1.57
N LEU A 170 8.92 -13.38 0.55
CA LEU A 170 7.70 -14.15 0.26
C LEU A 170 7.88 -15.11 -0.93
N LYS A 171 9.07 -15.59 -1.15
CA LYS A 171 9.44 -16.42 -2.32
C LYS A 171 8.71 -17.78 -2.41
N LYS A 172 8.14 -18.27 -1.31
CA LYS A 172 7.41 -19.55 -1.25
C LYS A 172 5.96 -19.39 -1.69
#